data_7f058b3b6f6fccabbb98492977ec151f
#
_entry.id   7f058b3b6f6fccabbb98492977ec151f
#
_cell.length_a   1.000
_cell.length_b   1.000
_cell.length_c   1.000
_cell.angle_alpha   90.00
_cell.angle_beta   90.00
_cell.angle_gamma   90.00
#
_symmetry.space_group_name_H-M   'P 1'
#
loop_
_entity.id
_entity.type
_entity.pdbx_description
1 polymer ?
#
loop_
_entity_poly.entity_id
_entity_poly.type
_entity_poly.pdbx_seq_one_letter_code
_entity_poly.pdbx_strand_id
1 'polypeptide(L)'
;STPIKSSAASDVYKRQVHDPTGQFSYGQTVIMIPNTPTEHDDIIAENYLRSSKFRASGFDGFMQEYVSLQPDRLVVLPEGIDPVVAAFTELVSVSVHALQRFDRIAHARRNMIGIWGDGNLGYITAIFCKAMFPDTKLAVFGVDNEKLANFAFADATYRVTDIPEGLLVDHAFECVGGAASQSAIDQIIDHIQPEGTIGLLGVSEYPVPINTRMVLEKGLRLYGSSRSGRSDFVKTVELYQSHPEIVNYLDAIVGARIEVRSMADMVRAFEMDIHKSMGKTIMHWMQ
;
A
#
# COMPACT_ATOMS: atom_id res chain seq x y z
N SER A 1 -6.72 23.78 -3.17
CA SER A 1 -6.19 23.16 -1.94
C SER A 1 -5.25 22.06 -2.35
N THR A 2 -3.98 22.23 -2.08
CA THR A 2 -2.94 21.23 -2.36
C THR A 2 -3.27 19.96 -1.56
N PRO A 3 -3.41 18.78 -2.17
CA PRO A 3 -3.60 17.59 -1.41
C PRO A 3 -2.34 17.36 -0.56
N ILE A 4 -2.52 17.20 0.73
CA ILE A 4 -1.44 16.88 1.65
C ILE A 4 -0.97 15.47 1.28
N LYS A 5 0.16 15.38 0.59
CA LYS A 5 0.84 14.13 0.21
C LYS A 5 1.47 13.40 1.39
N SER A 6 1.23 13.82 2.60
CA SER A 6 1.82 13.21 3.78
C SER A 6 0.79 12.41 4.52
N SER A 7 0.75 11.13 4.25
CA SER A 7 0.42 10.18 5.28
C SER A 7 1.71 9.89 6.06
N ALA A 8 2.10 10.76 6.98
CA ALA A 8 2.87 10.28 8.09
C ALA A 8 2.10 9.08 8.64
N ALA A 9 2.74 7.91 8.77
CA ALA A 9 2.08 6.76 9.34
C ALA A 9 1.79 7.08 10.80
N SER A 10 0.67 7.74 11.05
CA SER A 10 0.21 8.05 12.38
C SER A 10 -0.56 6.84 12.88
N ASP A 11 -0.13 6.35 13.99
CA ASP A 11 -0.83 5.52 14.98
C ASP A 11 -2.15 4.88 14.48
N VAL A 12 -2.05 3.95 13.52
CA VAL A 12 -3.20 3.16 13.05
C VAL A 12 -3.52 2.01 14.01
N TYR A 13 -2.79 1.88 15.11
CA TYR A 13 -3.10 0.91 16.17
C TYR A 13 -3.31 1.62 17.49
N LYS A 14 -4.16 1.06 18.32
CA LYS A 14 -4.42 1.52 19.69
C LYS A 14 -4.66 0.32 20.61
N ARG A 15 -4.60 0.57 21.92
CA ARG A 15 -5.01 -0.41 22.90
C ARG A 15 -6.50 -0.29 23.19
N GLN A 16 -7.18 -1.41 23.23
CA GLN A 16 -8.59 -1.49 23.61
C GLN A 16 -8.77 -1.13 25.09
N VAL A 17 -9.60 -0.15 25.36
CA VAL A 17 -9.87 0.31 26.74
C VAL A 17 -11.31 0.05 27.18
N HIS A 18 -12.27 -0.02 26.28
CA HIS A 18 -13.66 -0.29 26.57
C HIS A 18 -14.36 -0.94 25.37
N ASP A 19 -14.91 -2.12 25.57
CA ASP A 19 -15.73 -2.82 24.57
C ASP A 19 -17.03 -3.36 25.21
N PRO A 20 -18.17 -2.71 24.98
CA PRO A 20 -19.45 -3.19 25.50
C PRO A 20 -19.96 -4.45 24.78
N THR A 21 -19.36 -4.83 23.64
CA THR A 21 -19.76 -6.02 22.87
C THR A 21 -19.07 -7.31 23.33
N GLY A 22 -17.97 -7.19 24.08
CA GLY A 22 -17.18 -8.32 24.56
C GLY A 22 -16.35 -9.03 23.49
N GLN A 23 -16.18 -8.42 22.30
CA GLN A 23 -15.42 -9.01 21.21
C GLN A 23 -13.89 -8.81 21.39
N PHE A 24 -13.48 -7.81 22.15
CA PHE A 24 -12.08 -7.44 22.38
C PHE A 24 -11.74 -7.41 23.85
N SER A 25 -10.55 -7.88 24.18
CA SER A 25 -10.05 -7.84 25.57
C SER A 25 -9.44 -6.48 25.91
N TYR A 26 -9.56 -6.08 27.18
CA TYR A 26 -8.89 -4.87 27.68
C TYR A 26 -7.38 -4.95 27.45
N GLY A 27 -6.78 -3.87 26.96
CA GLY A 27 -5.34 -3.78 26.66
C GLY A 27 -4.91 -4.48 25.37
N GLN A 28 -5.82 -5.15 24.65
CA GLN A 28 -5.52 -5.78 23.37
C GLN A 28 -5.14 -4.73 22.31
N THR A 29 -4.06 -4.96 21.58
CA THR A 29 -3.66 -4.09 20.48
C THR A 29 -4.55 -4.35 19.27
N VAL A 30 -5.14 -3.29 18.73
CA VAL A 30 -6.02 -3.33 17.58
C VAL A 30 -5.56 -2.38 16.49
N ILE A 31 -5.75 -2.78 15.24
CA ILE A 31 -5.55 -1.96 14.05
C ILE A 31 -6.89 -1.33 13.71
N MET A 32 -6.89 -0.03 13.43
CA MET A 32 -8.09 0.73 13.10
C MET A 32 -8.25 0.87 11.60
N ILE A 33 -9.46 0.60 11.11
CA ILE A 33 -9.81 0.71 9.69
C ILE A 33 -10.41 2.09 9.43
N PRO A 34 -9.80 2.93 8.56
CA PRO A 34 -10.28 4.29 8.33
C PRO A 34 -11.56 4.36 7.51
N ASN A 35 -11.85 3.32 6.73
CA ASN A 35 -13.07 3.24 5.94
C ASN A 35 -14.28 2.97 6.82
N THR A 36 -15.33 3.76 6.64
CA THR A 36 -16.61 3.62 7.35
C THR A 36 -17.74 3.58 6.33
N PRO A 37 -18.11 2.39 5.83
CA PRO A 37 -19.25 2.23 4.95
C PRO A 37 -20.54 2.47 5.74
N THR A 38 -21.54 3.06 5.11
CA THR A 38 -22.86 3.29 5.69
C THR A 38 -23.93 2.35 5.10
N GLU A 39 -23.54 1.54 4.13
CA GLU A 39 -24.37 0.53 3.46
C GLU A 39 -23.52 -0.71 3.14
N HIS A 40 -24.17 -1.79 2.78
CA HIS A 40 -23.54 -3.02 2.31
C HIS A 40 -23.94 -3.27 0.84
N ASP A 41 -22.99 -3.75 0.05
CA ASP A 41 -23.22 -4.18 -1.34
C ASP A 41 -22.44 -5.49 -1.57
N ASP A 42 -23.10 -6.48 -2.15
CA ASP A 42 -22.51 -7.81 -2.38
C ASP A 42 -21.52 -7.83 -3.56
N ILE A 43 -21.55 -6.82 -4.42
CA ILE A 43 -20.74 -6.73 -5.64
C ILE A 43 -19.65 -5.68 -5.50
N ILE A 44 -20.01 -4.49 -5.00
CA ILE A 44 -19.11 -3.35 -4.88
C ILE A 44 -18.39 -3.40 -3.53
N ALA A 45 -17.05 -3.45 -3.57
CA ALA A 45 -16.26 -3.42 -2.35
C ALA A 45 -16.50 -2.13 -1.55
N GLU A 46 -16.53 -2.26 -0.22
CA GLU A 46 -16.91 -1.18 0.70
C GLU A 46 -16.11 0.12 0.52
N ASN A 47 -14.86 0.03 0.09
CA ASN A 47 -13.99 1.19 -0.18
C ASN A 47 -14.35 1.96 -1.45
N TYR A 48 -15.20 1.42 -2.33
CA TYR A 48 -15.70 2.09 -3.55
C TYR A 48 -17.16 2.54 -3.45
N LEU A 49 -17.86 2.21 -2.38
CA LEU A 49 -19.22 2.69 -2.15
C LEU A 49 -19.23 4.22 -2.07
N ARG A 50 -20.18 4.85 -2.73
CA ARG A 50 -20.32 6.33 -2.71
C ARG A 50 -20.62 6.88 -1.33
N SER A 51 -21.27 6.10 -0.49
CA SER A 51 -21.60 6.40 0.90
C SER A 51 -20.43 6.22 1.85
N SER A 52 -19.36 5.54 1.42
CA SER A 52 -18.21 5.25 2.27
C SER A 52 -17.45 6.51 2.65
N LYS A 53 -17.23 6.69 3.95
CA LYS A 53 -16.46 7.81 4.51
C LYS A 53 -15.10 7.32 4.95
N PHE A 54 -14.08 8.15 4.76
CA PHE A 54 -12.72 7.85 5.18
C PHE A 54 -12.28 8.84 6.24
N ARG A 55 -11.80 8.35 7.37
CA ARG A 55 -11.21 9.18 8.43
C ARG A 55 -9.99 9.91 7.90
N ALA A 56 -9.77 11.13 8.39
CA ALA A 56 -8.81 12.12 7.89
C ALA A 56 -9.09 12.62 6.46
N SER A 57 -10.28 12.32 5.91
CA SER A 57 -10.75 12.83 4.61
C SER A 57 -12.15 13.40 4.76
N GLY A 58 -12.23 14.63 5.30
CA GLY A 58 -13.49 15.33 5.54
C GLY A 58 -14.06 15.22 6.95
N PHE A 59 -13.48 14.39 7.82
CA PHE A 59 -13.76 14.30 9.25
C PHE A 59 -12.54 13.75 10.01
N ASP A 60 -12.58 13.76 11.35
CA ASP A 60 -11.44 13.46 12.21
C ASP A 60 -10.80 12.11 11.93
N GLY A 61 -9.47 12.11 11.86
CA GLY A 61 -8.62 10.93 11.75
C GLY A 61 -8.38 10.22 13.08
N PHE A 62 -7.33 9.42 13.12
CA PHE A 62 -6.96 8.63 14.30
C PHE A 62 -5.94 9.30 15.24
N MET A 63 -5.46 10.50 14.90
CA MET A 63 -4.56 11.28 15.76
C MET A 63 -5.31 11.89 16.96
N GLN A 64 -5.79 11.03 17.85
CA GLN A 64 -6.59 11.33 19.03
C GLN A 64 -6.16 10.40 20.17
N GLU A 65 -6.29 10.84 21.43
CA GLU A 65 -6.03 9.98 22.59
C GLU A 65 -6.98 8.78 22.62
N TYR A 66 -8.27 9.04 22.41
CA TYR A 66 -9.33 8.03 22.36
C TYR A 66 -10.09 8.12 21.07
N VAL A 67 -10.36 6.96 20.50
CA VAL A 67 -11.16 6.84 19.26
C VAL A 67 -12.30 5.86 19.51
N SER A 68 -13.54 6.27 19.19
CA SER A 68 -14.69 5.36 19.20
C SER A 68 -14.92 4.83 17.79
N LEU A 69 -14.98 3.49 17.67
CA LEU A 69 -15.20 2.77 16.42
C LEU A 69 -16.19 1.63 16.63
N GLN A 70 -16.88 1.27 15.56
CA GLN A 70 -17.66 0.02 15.53
C GLN A 70 -16.70 -1.18 15.56
N PRO A 71 -17.08 -2.32 16.16
CA PRO A 71 -16.22 -3.50 16.26
C PRO A 71 -15.72 -4.02 14.90
N ASP A 72 -16.52 -3.88 13.86
CA ASP A 72 -16.17 -4.28 12.50
C ASP A 72 -15.12 -3.36 11.85
N ARG A 73 -14.80 -2.22 12.46
CA ARG A 73 -13.73 -1.30 12.04
C ARG A 73 -12.41 -1.54 12.80
N LEU A 74 -12.30 -2.66 13.47
CA LEU A 74 -11.11 -3.08 14.21
C LEU A 74 -10.64 -4.46 13.76
N VAL A 75 -9.33 -4.66 13.71
CA VAL A 75 -8.68 -5.97 13.53
C VAL A 75 -7.64 -6.12 14.63
N VAL A 76 -7.62 -7.29 15.28
CA VAL A 76 -6.64 -7.58 16.33
C VAL A 76 -5.25 -7.73 15.71
N LEU A 77 -4.28 -7.03 16.27
CA LEU A 77 -2.88 -7.24 15.93
C LEU A 77 -2.38 -8.49 16.66
N PRO A 78 -1.84 -9.50 15.96
CA PRO A 78 -1.29 -10.68 16.58
C PRO A 78 -0.13 -10.35 17.52
N GLU A 79 0.01 -11.15 18.57
CA GLU A 79 1.15 -11.04 19.48
C GLU A 79 2.47 -11.28 18.73
N GLY A 80 3.52 -10.58 19.15
CA GLY A 80 4.85 -10.69 18.56
C GLY A 80 5.11 -9.81 17.33
N ILE A 81 4.11 -9.14 16.78
CA ILE A 81 4.31 -8.15 15.71
C ILE A 81 4.68 -6.80 16.33
N ASP A 82 5.80 -6.21 15.88
CA ASP A 82 6.21 -4.87 16.31
C ASP A 82 5.12 -3.85 15.92
N PRO A 83 4.54 -3.13 16.89
CA PRO A 83 3.57 -2.08 16.64
C PRO A 83 4.06 -1.00 15.67
N VAL A 84 5.36 -0.71 15.63
CA VAL A 84 5.94 0.24 14.67
C VAL A 84 5.76 -0.24 13.24
N VAL A 85 5.98 -1.53 12.99
CA VAL A 85 5.71 -2.12 11.67
C VAL A 85 4.21 -2.19 11.40
N ALA A 86 3.39 -2.49 12.43
CA ALA A 86 1.95 -2.49 12.32
C ALA A 86 1.35 -1.12 11.92
N ALA A 87 2.06 -0.01 12.18
CA ALA A 87 1.67 1.32 11.71
C ALA A 87 1.59 1.43 10.18
N PHE A 88 2.26 0.54 9.44
CA PHE A 88 2.14 0.46 7.98
C PHE A 88 0.88 -0.27 7.49
N THR A 89 0.11 -0.91 8.35
CA THR A 89 -0.97 -1.82 7.93
C THR A 89 -2.01 -1.13 7.03
N GLU A 90 -2.29 0.15 7.24
CA GLU A 90 -3.18 0.90 6.34
C GLU A 90 -2.60 0.98 4.93
N LEU A 91 -1.35 1.41 4.79
CA LEU A 91 -0.66 1.49 3.49
C LEU A 91 -0.52 0.11 2.84
N VAL A 92 -0.20 -0.90 3.63
CA VAL A 92 -0.08 -2.30 3.18
C VAL A 92 -1.42 -2.81 2.67
N SER A 93 -2.51 -2.55 3.38
CA SER A 93 -3.83 -3.02 3.01
C SER A 93 -4.28 -2.54 1.62
N VAL A 94 -3.81 -1.35 1.19
CA VAL A 94 -4.05 -0.83 -0.17
C VAL A 94 -3.37 -1.70 -1.23
N SER A 95 -2.12 -2.09 -0.99
CA SER A 95 -1.40 -3.00 -1.90
C SER A 95 -2.01 -4.41 -1.91
N VAL A 96 -2.39 -4.93 -0.74
CA VAL A 96 -3.07 -6.23 -0.62
C VAL A 96 -4.41 -6.21 -1.35
N HIS A 97 -5.19 -5.12 -1.24
CA HIS A 97 -6.41 -4.93 -2.00
C HIS A 97 -6.17 -5.00 -3.51
N ALA A 98 -5.15 -4.29 -4.00
CA ALA A 98 -4.78 -4.31 -5.41
C ALA A 98 -4.39 -5.71 -5.88
N LEU A 99 -3.58 -6.43 -5.11
CA LEU A 99 -3.12 -7.79 -5.44
C LEU A 99 -4.25 -8.81 -5.41
N GLN A 100 -5.19 -8.72 -4.47
CA GLN A 100 -6.38 -9.57 -4.45
C GLN A 100 -7.30 -9.32 -5.67
N ARG A 101 -7.43 -8.06 -6.08
CA ARG A 101 -8.17 -7.73 -7.32
C ARG A 101 -7.45 -8.25 -8.56
N PHE A 102 -6.14 -8.07 -8.61
CA PHE A 102 -5.30 -8.62 -9.67
C PHE A 102 -5.49 -10.12 -9.80
N ASP A 103 -5.43 -10.86 -8.71
CA ASP A 103 -5.54 -12.32 -8.69
C ASP A 103 -6.84 -12.83 -9.31
N ARG A 104 -7.93 -12.09 -9.14
CA ARG A 104 -9.26 -12.43 -9.69
C ARG A 104 -9.41 -12.16 -11.19
N ILE A 105 -8.68 -11.18 -11.75
CA ILE A 105 -8.90 -10.70 -13.11
C ILE A 105 -7.77 -11.04 -14.08
N ALA A 106 -6.55 -11.25 -13.57
CA ALA A 106 -5.39 -11.57 -14.39
C ALA A 106 -5.42 -13.02 -14.86
N HIS A 107 -4.87 -13.29 -16.04
CA HIS A 107 -4.68 -14.67 -16.50
C HIS A 107 -3.62 -15.40 -15.66
N ALA A 108 -3.60 -16.74 -15.76
CA ALA A 108 -2.79 -17.59 -14.88
C ALA A 108 -1.29 -17.60 -15.22
N ARG A 109 -0.86 -17.17 -16.42
CA ARG A 109 0.57 -17.08 -16.73
C ARG A 109 1.16 -15.92 -15.97
N ARG A 110 2.02 -16.23 -15.02
CA ARG A 110 2.65 -15.29 -14.10
C ARG A 110 4.12 -15.65 -13.91
N ASN A 111 4.85 -15.83 -15.02
CA ASN A 111 6.27 -16.14 -14.93
C ASN A 111 7.06 -14.95 -14.38
N MET A 112 6.64 -13.73 -14.77
CA MET A 112 7.24 -12.50 -14.30
C MET A 112 6.20 -11.40 -14.12
N ILE A 113 6.22 -10.75 -12.97
CA ILE A 113 5.44 -9.52 -12.67
C ILE A 113 6.40 -8.35 -12.53
N GLY A 114 6.07 -7.22 -13.16
CA GLY A 114 6.83 -5.98 -13.08
C GLY A 114 6.19 -4.97 -12.12
N ILE A 115 7.01 -4.30 -11.30
CA ILE A 115 6.61 -3.18 -10.45
C ILE A 115 7.34 -1.94 -10.94
N TRP A 116 6.62 -0.96 -11.47
CA TRP A 116 7.16 0.35 -11.81
C TRP A 116 6.98 1.32 -10.66
N GLY A 117 8.09 1.72 -10.04
CA GLY A 117 8.15 2.64 -8.89
C GLY A 117 9.02 2.09 -7.76
N ASP A 118 10.07 2.84 -7.41
CA ASP A 118 11.05 2.54 -6.36
C ASP A 118 10.74 3.24 -5.03
N GLY A 119 9.53 3.82 -4.88
CA GLY A 119 9.06 4.46 -3.66
C GLY A 119 8.37 3.48 -2.70
N ASN A 120 7.81 4.03 -1.60
CA ASN A 120 7.15 3.22 -0.56
C ASN A 120 6.01 2.34 -1.10
N LEU A 121 5.18 2.85 -2.01
CA LEU A 121 4.08 2.07 -2.59
C LEU A 121 4.61 0.89 -3.41
N GLY A 122 5.60 1.14 -4.26
CA GLY A 122 6.24 0.07 -5.05
C GLY A 122 6.91 -0.97 -4.16
N TYR A 123 7.60 -0.54 -3.10
CA TYR A 123 8.27 -1.43 -2.15
C TYR A 123 7.27 -2.34 -1.42
N ILE A 124 6.20 -1.77 -0.87
CA ILE A 124 5.15 -2.54 -0.19
C ILE A 124 4.46 -3.49 -1.18
N THR A 125 4.10 -3.00 -2.38
CA THR A 125 3.45 -3.84 -3.40
C THR A 125 4.35 -5.01 -3.81
N ALA A 126 5.65 -4.78 -3.95
CA ALA A 126 6.65 -5.80 -4.29
C ALA A 126 6.75 -6.90 -3.22
N ILE A 127 6.85 -6.53 -1.93
CA ILE A 127 6.90 -7.49 -0.81
C ILE A 127 5.66 -8.39 -0.83
N PHE A 128 4.48 -7.79 -0.88
CA PHE A 128 3.23 -8.54 -0.82
C PHE A 128 2.93 -9.32 -2.11
N CYS A 129 3.40 -8.83 -3.26
CA CYS A 129 3.38 -9.59 -4.50
C CYS A 129 4.20 -10.88 -4.38
N LYS A 130 5.41 -10.80 -3.80
CA LYS A 130 6.27 -11.98 -3.59
C LYS A 130 5.66 -12.97 -2.61
N ALA A 131 5.02 -12.51 -1.53
CA ALA A 131 4.35 -13.35 -0.56
C ALA A 131 3.10 -14.04 -1.12
N MET A 132 2.30 -13.31 -1.92
CA MET A 132 1.05 -13.85 -2.48
C MET A 132 1.27 -14.73 -3.72
N PHE A 133 2.38 -14.51 -4.45
CA PHE A 133 2.73 -15.23 -5.67
C PHE A 133 4.18 -15.71 -5.63
N PRO A 134 4.52 -16.66 -4.72
CA PRO A 134 5.92 -17.03 -4.44
C PRO A 134 6.65 -17.65 -5.64
N ASP A 135 5.94 -18.30 -6.54
CA ASP A 135 6.50 -18.93 -7.74
C ASP A 135 6.74 -17.94 -8.90
N THR A 136 6.27 -16.69 -8.76
CA THR A 136 6.40 -15.66 -9.78
C THR A 136 7.72 -14.90 -9.60
N LYS A 137 8.46 -14.71 -10.69
CA LYS A 137 9.62 -13.78 -10.68
C LYS A 137 9.12 -12.34 -10.59
N LEU A 138 9.81 -11.56 -9.78
CA LEU A 138 9.50 -10.17 -9.53
C LEU A 138 10.61 -9.28 -10.10
N ALA A 139 10.26 -8.38 -11.02
CA ALA A 139 11.15 -7.36 -11.53
C ALA A 139 10.69 -5.97 -11.06
N VAL A 140 11.61 -5.15 -10.54
CA VAL A 140 11.31 -3.79 -10.07
C VAL A 140 12.02 -2.78 -10.96
N PHE A 141 11.30 -1.75 -11.37
CA PHE A 141 11.78 -0.70 -12.25
C PHE A 141 11.71 0.66 -11.55
N GLY A 142 12.84 1.33 -11.45
CA GLY A 142 12.97 2.59 -10.71
C GLY A 142 13.94 3.57 -11.34
N VAL A 143 14.04 4.74 -10.72
CA VAL A 143 14.92 5.83 -11.19
C VAL A 143 16.18 6.00 -10.33
N ASP A 144 16.15 5.48 -9.10
CA ASP A 144 17.16 5.71 -8.07
C ASP A 144 17.82 4.39 -7.63
N ASN A 145 19.14 4.27 -7.86
CA ASN A 145 19.88 3.05 -7.52
C ASN A 145 19.90 2.75 -6.02
N GLU A 146 19.93 3.78 -5.16
CA GLU A 146 19.95 3.58 -3.70
C GLU A 146 18.60 3.03 -3.23
N LYS A 147 17.51 3.51 -3.82
CA LYS A 147 16.18 2.97 -3.54
C LYS A 147 16.01 1.56 -4.07
N LEU A 148 16.45 1.29 -5.30
CA LEU A 148 16.42 -0.04 -5.92
C LEU A 148 17.21 -1.08 -5.11
N ALA A 149 18.29 -0.68 -4.45
CA ALA A 149 19.07 -1.57 -3.59
C ALA A 149 18.30 -2.13 -2.39
N ASN A 150 17.20 -1.46 -1.96
CA ASN A 150 16.35 -1.97 -0.88
C ASN A 150 15.47 -3.17 -1.32
N PHE A 151 15.30 -3.38 -2.62
CA PHE A 151 14.49 -4.49 -3.15
C PHE A 151 15.28 -5.80 -3.27
N ALA A 152 16.16 -6.10 -2.30
CA ALA A 152 17.01 -7.29 -2.31
C ALA A 152 16.25 -8.63 -2.37
N PHE A 153 14.96 -8.64 -2.07
CA PHE A 153 14.05 -9.79 -2.17
C PHE A 153 13.48 -10.00 -3.58
N ALA A 154 13.59 -9.00 -4.48
CA ALA A 154 13.16 -9.10 -5.86
C ALA A 154 14.16 -9.95 -6.70
N ASP A 155 13.65 -10.61 -7.73
CA ASP A 155 14.48 -11.44 -8.61
C ASP A 155 15.37 -10.58 -9.54
N ALA A 156 14.93 -9.34 -9.85
CA ALA A 156 15.70 -8.37 -10.61
C ALA A 156 15.26 -6.93 -10.31
N THR A 157 16.21 -5.99 -10.41
CA THR A 157 15.93 -4.56 -10.36
C THR A 157 16.57 -3.87 -11.57
N TYR A 158 15.88 -2.92 -12.17
CA TYR A 158 16.33 -2.18 -13.34
C TYR A 158 16.10 -0.68 -13.18
N ARG A 159 17.05 0.10 -13.65
CA ARG A 159 16.74 1.51 -13.92
C ARG A 159 15.83 1.59 -15.14
N VAL A 160 14.87 2.50 -15.09
CA VAL A 160 13.97 2.75 -16.22
C VAL A 160 14.67 3.19 -17.51
N THR A 161 15.93 3.66 -17.39
CA THR A 161 16.81 4.01 -18.52
C THR A 161 17.58 2.83 -19.09
N ASP A 162 17.64 1.70 -18.37
CA ASP A 162 18.55 0.59 -18.67
C ASP A 162 17.82 -0.76 -18.68
N ILE A 163 16.54 -0.76 -19.11
CA ILE A 163 15.76 -1.99 -19.25
C ILE A 163 16.31 -2.81 -20.41
N PRO A 164 16.65 -4.09 -20.21
CA PRO A 164 17.17 -4.94 -21.27
C PRO A 164 16.22 -5.03 -22.47
N GLU A 165 16.78 -4.96 -23.67
CA GLU A 165 16.03 -5.16 -24.90
C GLU A 165 15.33 -6.54 -24.90
N GLY A 166 14.06 -6.57 -25.23
CA GLY A 166 13.27 -7.81 -25.27
C GLY A 166 12.80 -8.32 -23.90
N LEU A 167 13.12 -7.63 -22.79
CA LEU A 167 12.54 -7.96 -21.49
C LEU A 167 11.05 -7.74 -21.52
N LEU A 168 10.27 -8.78 -21.23
CA LEU A 168 8.82 -8.73 -21.17
C LEU A 168 8.31 -9.31 -19.84
N VAL A 169 7.32 -8.66 -19.24
CA VAL A 169 6.60 -9.12 -18.06
C VAL A 169 5.20 -9.61 -18.45
N ASP A 170 4.64 -10.58 -17.75
CA ASP A 170 3.27 -11.05 -18.01
C ASP A 170 2.23 -10.04 -17.50
N HIS A 171 2.50 -9.40 -16.37
CA HIS A 171 1.65 -8.40 -15.74
C HIS A 171 2.50 -7.31 -15.09
N ALA A 172 1.87 -6.17 -14.78
CA ALA A 172 2.57 -5.05 -14.16
C ALA A 172 1.71 -4.25 -13.18
N PHE A 173 2.40 -3.56 -12.27
CA PHE A 173 1.80 -2.56 -11.39
C PHE A 173 2.51 -1.21 -11.56
N GLU A 174 1.72 -0.17 -11.79
CA GLU A 174 2.18 1.21 -11.79
C GLU A 174 2.05 1.78 -10.38
N CYS A 175 3.17 2.08 -9.75
CA CYS A 175 3.29 2.58 -8.37
C CYS A 175 4.01 3.93 -8.29
N VAL A 176 4.16 4.64 -9.41
CA VAL A 176 4.91 5.90 -9.50
C VAL A 176 4.06 7.09 -9.07
N GLY A 177 2.92 7.27 -9.74
CA GLY A 177 2.05 8.42 -9.52
C GLY A 177 2.61 9.76 -10.00
N GLY A 178 1.84 10.83 -9.80
CA GLY A 178 2.21 12.18 -10.20
C GLY A 178 2.41 12.33 -11.72
N ALA A 179 3.23 13.30 -12.10
CA ALA A 179 3.50 13.59 -13.51
C ALA A 179 4.29 12.46 -14.22
N ALA A 180 5.06 11.67 -13.47
CA ALA A 180 5.85 10.57 -14.02
C ALA A 180 5.04 9.30 -14.30
N SER A 181 3.78 9.22 -13.84
CA SER A 181 2.89 8.08 -14.06
C SER A 181 2.69 7.78 -15.55
N GLN A 182 2.57 8.82 -16.40
CA GLN A 182 2.44 8.63 -17.84
C GLN A 182 3.63 7.85 -18.40
N SER A 183 4.86 8.28 -18.13
CA SER A 183 6.07 7.62 -18.63
C SER A 183 6.19 6.19 -18.12
N ALA A 184 5.77 5.92 -16.88
CA ALA A 184 5.75 4.58 -16.32
C ALA A 184 4.72 3.69 -17.05
N ILE A 185 3.51 4.21 -17.31
CA ILE A 185 2.46 3.47 -18.04
C ILE A 185 2.91 3.17 -19.48
N ASP A 186 3.51 4.14 -20.17
CA ASP A 186 4.02 3.95 -21.52
C ASP A 186 5.10 2.85 -21.55
N GLN A 187 6.06 2.88 -20.63
CA GLN A 187 7.06 1.81 -20.50
C GLN A 187 6.44 0.45 -20.17
N ILE A 188 5.46 0.40 -19.28
CA ILE A 188 4.75 -0.84 -18.99
C ILE A 188 4.11 -1.39 -20.26
N ILE A 189 3.42 -0.54 -21.03
CA ILE A 189 2.79 -0.94 -22.29
C ILE A 189 3.82 -1.50 -23.29
N ASP A 190 5.02 -0.95 -23.34
CA ASP A 190 6.08 -1.43 -24.21
C ASP A 190 6.62 -2.79 -23.77
N HIS A 191 6.74 -3.01 -22.46
CA HIS A 191 7.37 -4.19 -21.84
C HIS A 191 6.39 -5.27 -21.34
N ILE A 192 5.10 -5.15 -21.60
CA ILE A 192 4.11 -6.15 -21.17
C ILE A 192 3.73 -7.09 -22.32
N GLN A 193 3.54 -8.37 -21.98
CA GLN A 193 3.03 -9.39 -22.89
C GLN A 193 1.59 -9.08 -23.34
N PRO A 194 1.17 -9.51 -24.54
CA PRO A 194 -0.24 -9.45 -24.94
C PRO A 194 -1.16 -10.12 -23.91
N GLU A 195 -2.37 -9.58 -23.75
CA GLU A 195 -3.38 -9.94 -22.75
C GLU A 195 -2.93 -9.70 -21.29
N GLY A 196 -1.79 -9.08 -21.07
CA GLY A 196 -1.31 -8.72 -19.75
C GLY A 196 -2.26 -7.78 -19.01
N THR A 197 -2.13 -7.77 -17.68
CA THR A 197 -2.94 -6.93 -16.79
C THR A 197 -2.07 -5.87 -16.14
N ILE A 198 -2.53 -4.62 -16.18
CA ILE A 198 -1.86 -3.46 -15.58
C ILE A 198 -2.70 -2.95 -14.41
N GLY A 199 -2.15 -3.00 -13.20
CA GLY A 199 -2.72 -2.37 -12.01
C GLY A 199 -2.23 -0.94 -11.89
N LEU A 200 -3.15 0.03 -11.85
CA LEU A 200 -2.86 1.45 -11.67
C LEU A 200 -3.08 1.82 -10.19
N LEU A 201 -1.98 2.04 -9.47
CA LEU A 201 -1.97 2.33 -8.03
C LEU A 201 -1.42 3.73 -7.73
N GLY A 202 -0.57 4.26 -8.61
CA GLY A 202 0.02 5.58 -8.46
C GLY A 202 -1.03 6.69 -8.56
N VAL A 203 -1.04 7.60 -7.57
CA VAL A 203 -1.98 8.73 -7.56
C VAL A 203 -1.41 9.90 -8.36
N SER A 204 -2.15 10.38 -9.35
CA SER A 204 -1.84 11.58 -10.11
C SER A 204 -2.87 12.68 -9.80
N GLU A 205 -2.41 13.93 -9.67
CA GLU A 205 -3.29 15.09 -9.41
C GLU A 205 -4.16 15.41 -10.63
N TYR A 206 -3.60 15.22 -11.82
CA TYR A 206 -4.27 15.46 -13.09
C TYR A 206 -4.39 14.17 -13.89
N PRO A 207 -5.38 14.07 -14.81
CA PRO A 207 -5.47 12.95 -15.72
C PRO A 207 -4.18 12.78 -16.53
N VAL A 208 -3.75 11.53 -16.69
CA VAL A 208 -2.58 11.18 -17.52
C VAL A 208 -3.04 10.52 -18.82
N PRO A 209 -2.43 10.83 -19.97
CA PRO A 209 -2.70 10.15 -21.23
C PRO A 209 -2.29 8.68 -21.15
N ILE A 210 -3.00 7.82 -21.84
CA ILE A 210 -2.68 6.39 -22.01
C ILE A 210 -2.71 6.09 -23.50
N ASN A 211 -1.71 5.35 -24.00
CA ASN A 211 -1.69 4.87 -25.38
C ASN A 211 -2.76 3.79 -25.61
N THR A 212 -4.00 4.23 -25.81
CA THR A 212 -5.15 3.34 -25.97
C THR A 212 -5.07 2.47 -27.21
N ARG A 213 -4.31 2.89 -28.23
CA ARG A 213 -4.07 2.09 -29.44
C ARG A 213 -3.31 0.79 -29.07
N MET A 214 -2.23 0.92 -28.31
CA MET A 214 -1.44 -0.25 -27.91
C MET A 214 -2.17 -1.12 -26.88
N VAL A 215 -2.99 -0.52 -26.02
CA VAL A 215 -3.90 -1.26 -25.13
C VAL A 215 -4.84 -2.16 -25.96
N LEU A 216 -5.41 -1.62 -27.02
CA LEU A 216 -6.28 -2.36 -27.93
C LEU A 216 -5.50 -3.45 -28.70
N GLU A 217 -4.37 -3.10 -29.32
CA GLU A 217 -3.59 -4.04 -30.15
C GLU A 217 -3.03 -5.22 -29.35
N LYS A 218 -2.61 -5.00 -28.09
CA LYS A 218 -2.11 -6.05 -27.21
C LYS A 218 -3.21 -6.74 -26.38
N GLY A 219 -4.47 -6.29 -26.45
CA GLY A 219 -5.58 -6.83 -25.66
C GLY A 219 -5.39 -6.66 -24.15
N LEU A 220 -4.76 -5.55 -23.72
CA LEU A 220 -4.40 -5.33 -22.32
C LEU A 220 -5.63 -5.09 -21.45
N ARG A 221 -5.52 -5.48 -20.19
CA ARG A 221 -6.49 -5.14 -19.14
C ARG A 221 -5.87 -4.09 -18.21
N LEU A 222 -6.56 -2.96 -18.04
CA LEU A 222 -6.18 -1.92 -17.09
C LEU A 222 -7.22 -1.87 -15.98
N TYR A 223 -6.79 -1.88 -14.73
CA TYR A 223 -7.69 -1.66 -13.60
C TYR A 223 -7.07 -0.68 -12.60
N GLY A 224 -7.91 0.17 -12.02
CA GLY A 224 -7.51 1.07 -10.96
C GLY A 224 -7.71 0.41 -9.60
N SER A 225 -6.84 0.73 -8.64
CA SER A 225 -6.99 0.31 -7.25
C SER A 225 -6.61 1.43 -6.31
N SER A 226 -7.49 1.72 -5.35
CA SER A 226 -7.24 2.73 -4.32
C SER A 226 -7.97 2.37 -3.04
N ARG A 227 -7.41 2.79 -1.90
CA ARG A 227 -7.99 2.53 -0.59
C ARG A 227 -8.07 1.02 -0.32
N SER A 228 -8.76 0.63 0.74
CA SER A 228 -8.96 -0.76 1.13
C SER A 228 -10.18 -0.90 2.04
N GLY A 229 -10.67 -2.11 2.20
CA GLY A 229 -11.76 -2.44 3.10
C GLY A 229 -11.33 -3.42 4.20
N ARG A 230 -12.26 -3.79 5.08
CA ARG A 230 -11.99 -4.69 6.20
C ARG A 230 -11.31 -6.01 5.78
N SER A 231 -11.77 -6.61 4.70
CA SER A 231 -11.22 -7.89 4.21
C SER A 231 -9.73 -7.79 3.89
N ASP A 232 -9.27 -6.63 3.40
CA ASP A 232 -7.88 -6.41 3.05
C ASP A 232 -7.00 -6.27 4.31
N PHE A 233 -7.52 -5.63 5.37
CA PHE A 233 -6.85 -5.57 6.67
C PHE A 233 -6.71 -6.95 7.30
N VAL A 234 -7.79 -7.75 7.28
CA VAL A 234 -7.76 -9.13 7.78
C VAL A 234 -6.72 -9.93 7.00
N LYS A 235 -6.74 -9.85 5.66
CA LYS A 235 -5.76 -10.54 4.81
C LYS A 235 -4.33 -10.08 5.07
N THR A 236 -4.12 -8.79 5.31
CA THR A 236 -2.80 -8.27 5.68
C THR A 236 -2.28 -8.91 6.97
N VAL A 237 -3.11 -8.99 7.99
CA VAL A 237 -2.75 -9.61 9.27
C VAL A 237 -2.45 -11.12 9.11
N GLU A 238 -3.24 -11.84 8.30
CA GLU A 238 -2.95 -13.23 7.95
C GLU A 238 -1.59 -13.39 7.26
N LEU A 239 -1.23 -12.46 6.35
CA LEU A 239 0.06 -12.48 5.67
C LEU A 239 1.21 -12.19 6.64
N TYR A 240 1.05 -11.30 7.61
CA TYR A 240 2.06 -11.11 8.66
C TYR A 240 2.32 -12.37 9.47
N GLN A 241 1.29 -13.16 9.75
CA GLN A 241 1.42 -14.40 10.50
C GLN A 241 2.04 -15.55 9.68
N SER A 242 1.66 -15.65 8.41
CA SER A 242 2.13 -16.72 7.52
C SER A 242 3.51 -16.43 6.90
N HIS A 243 3.92 -15.18 6.86
CA HIS A 243 5.16 -14.69 6.25
C HIS A 243 5.90 -13.72 7.20
N PRO A 244 6.50 -14.19 8.29
CA PRO A 244 7.14 -13.33 9.28
C PRO A 244 8.30 -12.49 8.70
N GLU A 245 8.89 -12.91 7.58
CA GLU A 245 9.91 -12.13 6.84
C GLU A 245 9.37 -10.78 6.33
N ILE A 246 8.07 -10.66 6.06
CA ILE A 246 7.43 -9.40 5.65
C ILE A 246 7.66 -8.31 6.70
N VAL A 247 7.56 -8.67 7.99
CA VAL A 247 7.75 -7.73 9.10
C VAL A 247 9.14 -7.13 9.06
N ASN A 248 10.16 -7.95 8.77
CA ASN A 248 11.55 -7.50 8.64
C ASN A 248 11.74 -6.59 7.44
N TYR A 249 11.11 -6.89 6.30
CA TYR A 249 11.19 -6.03 5.12
C TYR A 249 10.48 -4.68 5.36
N LEU A 250 9.34 -4.68 6.05
CA LEU A 250 8.64 -3.42 6.38
C LEU A 250 9.44 -2.54 7.36
N ASP A 251 10.23 -3.13 8.26
CA ASP A 251 11.11 -2.36 9.13
C ASP A 251 12.14 -1.54 8.33
N ALA A 252 12.59 -2.02 7.18
CA ALA A 252 13.51 -1.31 6.30
C ALA A 252 12.96 0.03 5.77
N ILE A 253 11.64 0.21 5.73
CA ILE A 253 10.99 1.48 5.36
C ILE A 253 10.55 2.33 6.54
N VAL A 254 10.94 1.98 7.75
CA VAL A 254 10.84 2.87 8.92
C VAL A 254 11.95 3.92 8.81
N GLY A 255 11.61 5.10 8.34
CA GLY A 255 12.59 6.19 8.12
C GLY A 255 13.04 6.84 9.44
N ALA A 256 12.12 7.04 10.37
CA ALA A 256 12.40 7.56 11.71
C ALA A 256 11.30 7.15 12.71
N ARG A 257 11.67 7.05 13.98
CA ARG A 257 10.74 6.82 15.10
C ARG A 257 10.79 8.06 15.99
N ILE A 258 9.68 8.74 16.17
CA ILE A 258 9.58 9.95 16.99
C ILE A 258 8.63 9.69 18.16
N GLU A 259 9.16 9.80 19.38
CA GLU A 259 8.32 9.84 20.58
C GLU A 259 7.56 11.16 20.61
N VAL A 260 6.24 11.11 20.63
CA VAL A 260 5.38 12.29 20.66
C VAL A 260 4.88 12.52 22.07
N ARG A 261 5.32 13.62 22.66
CA ARG A 261 4.92 14.10 24.00
C ARG A 261 4.33 15.51 23.94
N SER A 262 4.48 16.18 22.79
CA SER A 262 4.08 17.56 22.59
C SER A 262 3.73 17.84 21.13
N MET A 263 3.06 18.97 20.89
CA MET A 263 2.81 19.47 19.52
C MET A 263 4.11 19.72 18.75
N ALA A 264 5.18 20.12 19.42
CA ALA A 264 6.48 20.34 18.77
C ALA A 264 7.06 19.04 18.21
N ASP A 265 6.86 17.90 18.89
CA ASP A 265 7.29 16.59 18.41
C ASP A 265 6.51 16.17 17.18
N MET A 266 5.21 16.48 17.12
CA MET A 266 4.37 16.23 15.95
C MET A 266 4.87 17.02 14.74
N VAL A 267 5.09 18.33 14.91
CA VAL A 267 5.63 19.18 13.83
C VAL A 267 6.95 18.64 13.33
N ARG A 268 7.87 18.30 14.23
CA ARG A 268 9.16 17.68 13.88
C ARG A 268 8.99 16.38 13.11
N ALA A 269 8.04 15.53 13.49
CA ALA A 269 7.78 14.27 12.77
C ALA A 269 7.32 14.52 11.33
N PHE A 270 6.44 15.50 11.11
CA PHE A 270 6.00 15.89 9.76
C PHE A 270 7.14 16.51 8.94
N GLU A 271 7.95 17.39 9.53
CA GLU A 271 9.11 17.97 8.85
C GLU A 271 10.09 16.89 8.40
N MET A 272 10.40 15.92 9.26
CA MET A 272 11.24 14.79 8.91
C MET A 272 10.64 13.94 7.79
N ASP A 273 9.33 13.73 7.78
CA ASP A 273 8.66 12.93 6.75
C ASP A 273 8.69 13.60 5.37
N ILE A 274 8.58 14.92 5.32
CA ILE A 274 8.59 15.69 4.07
C ILE A 274 9.97 15.66 3.38
N HIS A 275 11.05 15.67 4.16
CA HIS A 275 12.41 15.82 3.63
C HIS A 275 13.12 14.52 3.28
N LYS A 276 12.55 13.37 3.57
CA LYS A 276 13.20 12.09 3.29
C LYS A 276 12.85 11.53 1.91
N SER A 277 13.79 10.79 1.34
CA SER A 277 13.66 10.20 0.00
C SER A 277 12.84 8.91 -0.02
N MET A 278 12.89 8.11 1.05
CA MET A 278 12.19 6.83 1.19
C MET A 278 11.84 6.57 2.67
N GLY A 279 10.91 5.67 2.87
CA GLY A 279 10.41 5.28 4.19
C GLY A 279 9.34 6.24 4.74
N LYS A 280 8.91 5.99 5.96
CA LYS A 280 7.92 6.79 6.69
C LYS A 280 8.40 7.11 8.10
N THR A 281 8.06 8.30 8.59
CA THR A 281 8.25 8.65 9.98
C THR A 281 7.11 8.08 10.80
N ILE A 282 7.44 7.29 11.82
CA ILE A 282 6.48 6.71 12.75
C ILE A 282 6.41 7.58 14.01
N MET A 283 5.22 8.02 14.36
CA MET A 283 4.95 8.71 15.62
C MET A 283 4.54 7.69 16.67
N HIS A 284 5.30 7.63 17.76
CA HIS A 284 5.00 6.82 18.93
C HIS A 284 4.50 7.72 20.06
N TRP A 285 3.22 7.64 20.36
CA TRP A 285 2.57 8.44 21.39
C TRP A 285 2.95 7.90 22.77
N MET A 286 3.61 8.75 23.55
CA MET A 286 3.95 8.46 24.93
C MET A 286 2.80 8.93 25.83
N GLN A 287 2.15 7.98 26.49
CA GLN A 287 1.10 8.24 27.47
C GLN A 287 1.69 8.61 28.82
#